data_7757b450400d8b9a5f8ee141e50f00c1
#
_entry.id   7757b450400d8b9a5f8ee141e50f00c1
#
_cell.length_a   1.000
_cell.length_b   1.000
_cell.length_c   1.000
_cell.angle_alpha   90.00
_cell.angle_beta   90.00
_cell.angle_gamma   90.00
#
_symmetry.space_group_name_H-M   'P 1'
#
loop_
_entity.id
_entity.type
_entity.pdbx_description
1 polymer ?
#
loop_
_entity_poly.entity_id
_entity_poly.type
_entity_poly.pdbx_seq_one_letter_code
_entity_poly.pdbx_strand_id
1 'polypeptide(L)'
;MQEMTSQTIRKLSPEIDPLRMGMGMTEADLEKPQIMIESTFGDSHPGSAHLLRLVDAAADGVRSVGGNPARYFATDICDGMAQGHDGINYSLASREMLANVIEIHGMATPFDGAVYVASCDKGLPANLMASGRLNTPGIFVPGGVMGAGPDLLTLEQIGTYSAQYERGEITGQQFRFYKTHACPSCGACSFMGTACTMQVMAEALGLALPGSALVPAESPELEAYARRAGEQAVTLARAGIRTGDIVTQQSFENAVIVHAAISGSTNAMLHLPAIAHEYGIELDGDVFDRMHRGARWLLDVRPAGRWPAAYVWYAGGVPRIMEQLRGLLHLNVLTVTGKTLGENLDELRQSGFYERCAAPLRVQGIAPEEIIRPLERPLGTDGAIAVLRGTLAPDGAVVKHTAVPKEMFAVTLRARPFDCEEDAIHAILTHDVHPGEAVLIRYEGPKGSGMPEMFYTTEAISSDPKLASSIALITDGRFSGASRGPVIGHVSPEAADGGPIALVEDGDLIRIDIQNRELAIVGAKGVEETPARIQQILARRRAAWRPRPPRYTKGVLHFYTRHAVSPMRGGYME
;
A
#
# COMPACT_ATOMS: atom_id res chain seq x y z
N MET A 1 -24.51 20.80 22.02
CA MET A 1 -24.17 19.99 20.84
C MET A 1 -23.98 20.95 19.69
N GLN A 2 -22.92 20.78 18.93
CA GLN A 2 -22.70 21.55 17.70
C GLN A 2 -23.78 21.14 16.69
N GLU A 3 -24.38 22.10 15.96
CA GLU A 3 -25.35 21.79 14.93
C GLU A 3 -24.69 21.01 13.79
N MET A 4 -25.35 19.98 13.29
CA MET A 4 -24.85 19.15 12.18
C MET A 4 -24.73 19.97 10.89
N THR A 5 -23.70 19.71 10.12
CA THR A 5 -23.42 20.40 8.85
C THR A 5 -24.63 20.35 7.90
N SER A 6 -25.26 19.19 7.78
CA SER A 6 -26.45 19.01 6.93
C SER A 6 -27.59 19.95 7.33
N GLN A 7 -27.82 20.18 8.61
CA GLN A 7 -28.90 21.03 9.11
C GLN A 7 -28.57 22.52 8.93
N THR A 8 -27.31 22.89 9.14
CA THR A 8 -26.85 24.28 8.88
C THR A 8 -27.01 24.64 7.40
N ILE A 9 -26.60 23.77 6.50
CA ILE A 9 -26.67 24.02 5.04
C ILE A 9 -28.11 24.04 4.54
N ARG A 10 -29.00 23.18 5.05
CA ARG A 10 -30.44 23.23 4.73
C ARG A 10 -31.08 24.59 5.02
N LYS A 11 -30.65 25.27 6.09
CA LYS A 11 -31.13 26.62 6.41
C LYS A 11 -30.62 27.68 5.42
N LEU A 12 -29.42 27.47 4.88
CA LEU A 12 -28.81 28.37 3.88
C LEU A 12 -29.31 28.13 2.47
N SER A 13 -29.63 26.88 2.13
CA SER A 13 -30.07 26.41 0.81
C SER A 13 -31.32 25.55 0.96
N PRO A 14 -32.51 26.17 1.10
CA PRO A 14 -33.77 25.42 1.31
C PRO A 14 -34.18 24.55 0.12
N GLU A 15 -33.59 24.74 -1.05
CA GLU A 15 -33.78 23.90 -2.25
C GLU A 15 -33.30 22.45 -2.05
N ILE A 16 -32.46 22.18 -1.08
CA ILE A 16 -31.98 20.83 -0.75
C ILE A 16 -33.15 19.94 -0.35
N ASP A 17 -34.12 20.47 0.40
CA ASP A 17 -35.24 19.70 0.90
C ASP A 17 -36.09 19.12 -0.22
N PRO A 18 -36.65 19.92 -1.16
CA PRO A 18 -37.42 19.36 -2.27
C PRO A 18 -36.60 18.46 -3.21
N LEU A 19 -35.30 18.70 -3.37
CA LEU A 19 -34.44 17.81 -4.16
C LEU A 19 -34.32 16.43 -3.50
N ARG A 20 -34.14 16.38 -2.18
CA ARG A 20 -34.08 15.11 -1.43
C ARG A 20 -35.45 14.43 -1.34
N MET A 21 -36.53 15.20 -1.16
CA MET A 21 -37.89 14.68 -1.21
C MET A 21 -38.24 14.07 -2.56
N GLY A 22 -37.71 14.61 -3.65
CA GLY A 22 -37.83 14.03 -5.00
C GLY A 22 -37.20 12.63 -5.13
N MET A 23 -36.28 12.26 -4.23
CA MET A 23 -35.72 10.91 -4.12
C MET A 23 -36.54 10.00 -3.18
N GLY A 24 -37.68 10.47 -2.64
CA GLY A 24 -38.53 9.73 -1.72
C GLY A 24 -38.20 9.90 -0.23
N MET A 25 -37.34 10.86 0.13
CA MET A 25 -37.06 11.19 1.54
C MET A 25 -38.25 11.95 2.14
N THR A 26 -38.55 11.67 3.42
CA THR A 26 -39.52 12.39 4.24
C THR A 26 -38.83 13.56 5.00
N GLU A 27 -39.61 14.48 5.54
CA GLU A 27 -39.08 15.52 6.44
C GLU A 27 -38.27 14.92 7.62
N ALA A 28 -38.80 13.83 8.19
CA ALA A 28 -38.11 13.11 9.26
C ALA A 28 -36.75 12.52 8.84
N ASP A 29 -36.58 12.16 7.55
CA ASP A 29 -35.29 11.68 7.03
C ASP A 29 -34.30 12.83 6.85
N LEU A 30 -34.80 14.02 6.53
CA LEU A 30 -33.96 15.21 6.39
C LEU A 30 -33.40 15.71 7.72
N GLU A 31 -34.06 15.43 8.84
CA GLU A 31 -33.60 15.79 10.18
C GLU A 31 -32.54 14.84 10.76
N LYS A 32 -32.41 13.63 10.18
CA LYS A 32 -31.43 12.64 10.60
C LYS A 32 -30.00 13.04 10.20
N PRO A 33 -28.96 12.54 10.92
CA PRO A 33 -27.60 12.62 10.43
C PRO A 33 -27.46 12.06 9.02
N GLN A 34 -26.92 12.84 8.11
CA GLN A 34 -26.70 12.46 6.71
C GLN A 34 -25.31 11.84 6.57
N ILE A 35 -25.24 10.56 6.27
CA ILE A 35 -24.00 9.79 6.22
C ILE A 35 -23.68 9.38 4.80
N MET A 36 -22.54 9.84 4.28
CA MET A 36 -22.00 9.37 3.01
C MET A 36 -21.45 7.94 3.19
N ILE A 37 -21.77 7.05 2.25
CA ILE A 37 -21.09 5.76 2.13
C ILE A 37 -20.36 5.78 0.79
N GLU A 38 -19.08 6.03 0.83
CA GLU A 38 -18.21 6.06 -0.33
C GLU A 38 -17.57 4.69 -0.53
N SER A 39 -17.56 4.18 -1.76
CA SER A 39 -16.96 2.86 -2.04
C SER A 39 -16.28 2.80 -3.38
N THR A 40 -15.21 1.99 -3.42
CA THR A 40 -14.52 1.62 -4.66
C THR A 40 -15.17 0.42 -5.37
N PHE A 41 -16.42 0.10 -5.07
CA PHE A 41 -17.15 -0.99 -5.72
C PHE A 41 -17.11 -0.86 -7.24
N GLY A 42 -16.93 -2.02 -7.91
CA GLY A 42 -17.02 -2.19 -9.36
C GLY A 42 -16.78 -3.65 -9.74
N ASP A 43 -17.33 -4.10 -10.86
CA ASP A 43 -17.35 -5.51 -11.27
C ASP A 43 -16.11 -5.98 -12.02
N SER A 44 -15.08 -5.12 -12.15
CA SER A 44 -13.94 -5.41 -13.02
C SER A 44 -12.87 -6.32 -12.39
N HIS A 45 -12.79 -6.41 -11.05
CA HIS A 45 -11.77 -7.20 -10.38
C HIS A 45 -12.19 -7.70 -8.98
N PRO A 46 -11.56 -8.78 -8.47
CA PRO A 46 -11.99 -9.41 -7.22
C PRO A 46 -11.77 -8.52 -5.98
N GLY A 47 -10.88 -7.53 -6.03
CA GLY A 47 -10.66 -6.60 -4.92
C GLY A 47 -11.84 -5.68 -4.64
N SER A 48 -12.71 -5.40 -5.64
CA SER A 48 -13.83 -4.47 -5.49
C SER A 48 -15.21 -5.09 -5.73
N ALA A 49 -15.31 -6.18 -6.49
CA ALA A 49 -16.61 -6.73 -6.92
C ALA A 49 -17.56 -7.15 -5.78
N HIS A 50 -17.03 -7.49 -4.62
CA HIS A 50 -17.81 -7.89 -3.44
C HIS A 50 -18.24 -6.71 -2.55
N LEU A 51 -17.72 -5.51 -2.76
CA LEU A 51 -17.88 -4.38 -1.81
C LEU A 51 -19.32 -3.88 -1.71
N LEU A 52 -20.17 -4.10 -2.73
CA LEU A 52 -21.56 -3.65 -2.68
C LEU A 52 -22.33 -4.22 -1.47
N ARG A 53 -22.09 -5.47 -1.10
CA ARG A 53 -22.74 -6.07 0.08
C ARG A 53 -22.29 -5.40 1.39
N LEU A 54 -21.03 -4.93 1.45
CA LEU A 54 -20.51 -4.19 2.61
C LEU A 54 -21.09 -2.78 2.67
N VAL A 55 -21.29 -2.14 1.51
CA VAL A 55 -22.00 -0.86 1.39
C VAL A 55 -23.43 -0.98 1.90
N ASP A 56 -24.14 -2.05 1.51
CA ASP A 56 -25.52 -2.31 1.96
C ASP A 56 -25.56 -2.60 3.46
N ALA A 57 -24.65 -3.41 3.98
CA ALA A 57 -24.55 -3.68 5.42
C ALA A 57 -24.25 -2.40 6.23
N ALA A 58 -23.34 -1.53 5.75
CA ALA A 58 -23.06 -0.25 6.38
C ALA A 58 -24.29 0.68 6.34
N ALA A 59 -25.02 0.73 5.21
CA ALA A 59 -26.23 1.51 5.08
C ALA A 59 -27.32 1.05 6.06
N ASP A 60 -27.47 -0.26 6.25
CA ASP A 60 -28.37 -0.82 7.25
C ASP A 60 -27.94 -0.46 8.68
N GLY A 61 -26.64 -0.48 8.95
CA GLY A 61 -26.10 -0.01 10.23
C GLY A 61 -26.43 1.46 10.50
N VAL A 62 -26.23 2.34 9.50
CA VAL A 62 -26.60 3.76 9.61
C VAL A 62 -28.09 3.93 9.92
N ARG A 63 -28.97 3.21 9.20
CA ARG A 63 -30.44 3.28 9.43
C ARG A 63 -30.84 2.78 10.80
N SER A 64 -30.21 1.71 11.28
CA SER A 64 -30.56 1.06 12.56
C SER A 64 -30.42 1.97 13.77
N VAL A 65 -29.56 2.98 13.69
CA VAL A 65 -29.31 3.95 14.76
C VAL A 65 -29.82 5.36 14.43
N GLY A 66 -30.73 5.47 13.45
CA GLY A 66 -31.43 6.70 13.10
C GLY A 66 -30.60 7.69 12.29
N GLY A 67 -29.67 7.22 11.46
CA GLY A 67 -29.01 7.98 10.43
C GLY A 67 -29.67 7.79 9.06
N ASN A 68 -29.31 8.61 8.09
CA ASN A 68 -29.76 8.53 6.70
C ASN A 68 -28.55 8.31 5.78
N PRO A 69 -28.38 7.13 5.16
CA PRO A 69 -27.23 6.82 4.31
C PRO A 69 -27.45 7.29 2.87
N ALA A 70 -26.38 7.81 2.25
CA ALA A 70 -26.31 8.08 0.81
C ALA A 70 -25.06 7.40 0.21
N ARG A 71 -25.23 6.60 -0.85
CA ARG A 71 -24.16 5.81 -1.46
C ARG A 71 -23.55 6.55 -2.63
N TYR A 72 -22.21 6.62 -2.65
CA TYR A 72 -21.40 7.08 -3.76
C TYR A 72 -20.35 6.04 -4.15
N PHE A 73 -19.91 6.07 -5.39
CA PHE A 73 -18.97 5.09 -5.93
C PHE A 73 -17.89 5.79 -6.76
N ALA A 74 -16.64 5.63 -6.34
CA ALA A 74 -15.44 6.00 -7.08
C ALA A 74 -14.61 4.72 -7.26
N THR A 75 -14.90 3.98 -8.34
CA THR A 75 -14.36 2.64 -8.60
C THR A 75 -12.87 2.66 -8.88
N ASP A 76 -12.11 1.77 -8.25
CA ASP A 76 -10.68 1.62 -8.44
C ASP A 76 -10.30 0.63 -9.55
N ILE A 77 -9.00 0.52 -9.83
CA ILE A 77 -8.41 -0.45 -10.75
C ILE A 77 -7.61 -1.51 -10.00
N CYS A 78 -7.39 -2.65 -10.64
CA CYS A 78 -6.53 -3.72 -10.11
C CYS A 78 -5.14 -3.64 -10.74
N ASP A 79 -4.11 -3.41 -9.92
CA ASP A 79 -2.72 -3.41 -10.38
C ASP A 79 -2.33 -4.76 -11.00
N GLY A 80 -2.81 -5.88 -10.45
CA GLY A 80 -2.56 -7.20 -11.01
C GLY A 80 -3.12 -7.42 -12.43
N MET A 81 -4.27 -6.80 -12.76
CA MET A 81 -4.82 -6.83 -14.12
C MET A 81 -4.14 -5.84 -15.06
N ALA A 82 -3.57 -4.77 -14.51
CA ALA A 82 -2.86 -3.74 -15.28
C ALA A 82 -1.40 -4.13 -15.60
N GLN A 83 -0.85 -5.18 -14.99
CA GLN A 83 0.51 -5.65 -15.24
C GLN A 83 0.73 -6.11 -16.68
N GLY A 84 1.95 -5.89 -17.21
CA GLY A 84 2.37 -6.37 -18.54
C GLY A 84 1.89 -5.54 -19.72
N HIS A 85 1.33 -4.36 -19.47
CA HIS A 85 0.97 -3.39 -20.51
C HIS A 85 0.89 -1.96 -19.92
N ASP A 86 0.76 -0.95 -20.77
CA ASP A 86 0.74 0.47 -20.39
C ASP A 86 -0.35 0.85 -19.36
N GLY A 87 -1.31 -0.01 -19.09
CA GLY A 87 -2.34 0.18 -18.06
C GLY A 87 -1.77 0.38 -16.67
N ILE A 88 -0.64 -0.24 -16.35
CA ILE A 88 0.00 -0.12 -15.02
C ILE A 88 0.51 1.30 -14.74
N ASN A 89 0.81 2.10 -15.77
CA ASN A 89 1.23 3.50 -15.62
C ASN A 89 0.11 4.37 -15.01
N TYR A 90 -1.15 3.97 -15.15
CA TYR A 90 -2.29 4.66 -14.55
C TYR A 90 -2.47 4.36 -13.05
N SER A 91 -1.77 3.37 -12.52
CA SER A 91 -2.01 2.88 -11.16
C SER A 91 -1.87 3.98 -10.11
N LEU A 92 -0.71 4.65 -10.03
CA LEU A 92 -0.52 5.70 -9.01
C LEU A 92 -1.36 6.96 -9.32
N ALA A 93 -1.50 7.32 -10.59
CA ALA A 93 -2.37 8.41 -11.01
C ALA A 93 -3.84 8.17 -10.62
N SER A 94 -4.33 6.91 -10.63
CA SER A 94 -5.70 6.59 -10.22
C SER A 94 -5.97 6.91 -8.75
N ARG A 95 -4.97 6.74 -7.85
CA ARG A 95 -5.08 7.16 -6.45
C ARG A 95 -5.45 8.63 -6.32
N GLU A 96 -4.77 9.49 -7.07
CA GLU A 96 -5.01 10.94 -7.06
C GLU A 96 -6.40 11.30 -7.60
N MET A 97 -6.76 10.69 -8.74
CA MET A 97 -8.06 10.95 -9.36
C MET A 97 -9.22 10.50 -8.46
N LEU A 98 -9.09 9.34 -7.83
CA LEU A 98 -10.08 8.83 -6.88
C LEU A 98 -10.21 9.76 -5.67
N ALA A 99 -9.10 10.20 -5.07
CA ALA A 99 -9.13 11.14 -3.96
C ALA A 99 -9.85 12.44 -4.34
N ASN A 100 -9.62 12.97 -5.55
CA ASN A 100 -10.30 14.16 -6.07
C ASN A 100 -11.80 13.93 -6.27
N VAL A 101 -12.23 12.78 -6.80
CA VAL A 101 -13.65 12.45 -6.99
C VAL A 101 -14.35 12.31 -5.64
N ILE A 102 -13.74 11.62 -4.68
CA ILE A 102 -14.31 11.44 -3.33
C ILE A 102 -14.43 12.78 -2.61
N GLU A 103 -13.43 13.66 -2.74
CA GLU A 103 -13.49 15.03 -2.23
C GLU A 103 -14.67 15.79 -2.81
N ILE A 104 -14.89 15.72 -4.14
CA ILE A 104 -16.03 16.35 -4.82
C ILE A 104 -17.36 15.82 -4.25
N HIS A 105 -17.50 14.50 -4.05
CA HIS A 105 -18.70 13.90 -3.47
C HIS A 105 -19.00 14.45 -2.07
N GLY A 106 -17.98 14.49 -1.20
CA GLY A 106 -18.13 14.93 0.17
C GLY A 106 -18.29 16.44 0.36
N MET A 107 -17.68 17.25 -0.53
CA MET A 107 -17.76 18.71 -0.45
C MET A 107 -19.00 19.28 -1.14
N ALA A 108 -19.44 18.67 -2.24
CA ALA A 108 -20.60 19.16 -3.01
C ALA A 108 -21.93 18.81 -2.34
N THR A 109 -21.97 17.83 -1.44
CA THR A 109 -23.18 17.40 -0.74
C THR A 109 -22.96 17.50 0.77
N PRO A 110 -23.87 18.17 1.53
CA PRO A 110 -23.68 18.34 2.97
C PRO A 110 -23.92 17.04 3.72
N PHE A 111 -22.82 16.39 4.12
CA PHE A 111 -22.81 15.21 4.98
C PHE A 111 -22.33 15.54 6.38
N ASP A 112 -22.82 14.80 7.37
CA ASP A 112 -22.43 14.90 8.78
C ASP A 112 -21.34 13.92 9.17
N GLY A 113 -21.16 12.88 8.32
CA GLY A 113 -20.13 11.86 8.48
C GLY A 113 -20.02 10.96 7.27
N ALA A 114 -19.04 10.08 7.26
CA ALA A 114 -18.76 9.17 6.15
C ALA A 114 -18.36 7.76 6.60
N VAL A 115 -18.72 6.76 5.80
CA VAL A 115 -18.17 5.41 5.82
C VAL A 115 -17.42 5.19 4.51
N TYR A 116 -16.15 4.81 4.58
CA TYR A 116 -15.29 4.56 3.43
C TYR A 116 -15.07 3.06 3.27
N VAL A 117 -15.56 2.47 2.16
CA VAL A 117 -15.51 1.03 1.89
C VAL A 117 -14.58 0.74 0.73
N ALA A 118 -13.37 0.26 1.02
CA ALA A 118 -12.33 0.02 0.02
C ALA A 118 -11.46 -1.17 0.39
N SER A 119 -10.85 -1.82 -0.60
CA SER A 119 -10.09 -3.05 -0.39
C SER A 119 -8.74 -3.05 -1.11
N CYS A 120 -8.65 -2.52 -2.33
CA CYS A 120 -7.53 -2.72 -3.23
C CYS A 120 -6.46 -1.61 -3.12
N ASP A 121 -5.38 -1.78 -3.88
CA ASP A 121 -4.09 -1.09 -3.77
C ASP A 121 -4.18 0.44 -3.78
N LYS A 122 -5.06 1.01 -4.60
CA LYS A 122 -5.16 2.47 -4.79
C LYS A 122 -6.43 3.05 -4.21
N GLY A 123 -7.51 2.28 -4.19
CA GLY A 123 -8.79 2.73 -3.66
C GLY A 123 -8.73 3.06 -2.18
N LEU A 124 -8.11 2.20 -1.37
CA LEU A 124 -8.02 2.42 0.08
C LEU A 124 -7.14 3.64 0.43
N PRO A 125 -5.91 3.81 -0.09
CA PRO A 125 -5.15 5.03 0.17
C PRO A 125 -5.81 6.29 -0.39
N ALA A 126 -6.52 6.23 -1.54
CA ALA A 126 -7.28 7.37 -2.06
C ALA A 126 -8.39 7.83 -1.09
N ASN A 127 -9.13 6.88 -0.53
CA ASN A 127 -10.14 7.18 0.50
C ASN A 127 -9.51 7.79 1.76
N LEU A 128 -8.32 7.29 2.20
CA LEU A 128 -7.60 7.85 3.34
C LEU A 128 -7.12 9.29 3.07
N MET A 129 -6.63 9.58 1.85
CA MET A 129 -6.28 10.95 1.43
C MET A 129 -7.52 11.86 1.44
N ALA A 130 -8.61 11.43 0.79
CA ALA A 130 -9.85 12.19 0.74
C ALA A 130 -10.43 12.44 2.14
N SER A 131 -10.32 11.49 3.07
CA SER A 131 -10.79 11.68 4.45
C SER A 131 -10.02 12.78 5.18
N GLY A 132 -8.72 12.97 4.87
CA GLY A 132 -7.91 14.09 5.37
C GLY A 132 -8.39 15.43 4.84
N ARG A 133 -8.65 15.53 3.53
CA ARG A 133 -9.16 16.75 2.87
C ARG A 133 -10.53 17.15 3.40
N LEU A 134 -11.45 16.18 3.52
CA LEU A 134 -12.80 16.40 4.00
C LEU A 134 -12.85 16.73 5.51
N ASN A 135 -11.99 16.09 6.29
CA ASN A 135 -11.92 16.21 7.73
C ASN A 135 -13.31 16.20 8.41
N THR A 136 -14.16 15.29 7.99
CA THR A 136 -15.47 15.03 8.58
C THR A 136 -15.40 13.82 9.52
N PRO A 137 -16.38 13.61 10.43
CA PRO A 137 -16.51 12.34 11.12
C PRO A 137 -16.50 11.17 10.14
N GLY A 138 -15.56 10.23 10.28
CA GLY A 138 -15.36 9.19 9.27
C GLY A 138 -14.82 7.89 9.84
N ILE A 139 -15.20 6.77 9.20
CA ILE A 139 -14.77 5.43 9.56
C ILE A 139 -14.53 4.59 8.30
N PHE A 140 -13.52 3.72 8.35
CA PHE A 140 -13.14 2.84 7.26
C PHE A 140 -13.65 1.42 7.47
N VAL A 141 -14.09 0.81 6.38
CA VAL A 141 -14.41 -0.61 6.25
C VAL A 141 -13.40 -1.22 5.29
N PRO A 142 -12.31 -1.85 5.78
CA PRO A 142 -11.43 -2.63 4.93
C PRO A 142 -12.21 -3.79 4.30
N GLY A 143 -12.08 -3.96 2.98
CA GLY A 143 -12.89 -4.93 2.24
C GLY A 143 -12.45 -6.40 2.40
N GLY A 144 -11.51 -6.68 3.32
CA GLY A 144 -11.06 -8.03 3.62
C GLY A 144 -10.13 -8.62 2.56
N VAL A 145 -9.76 -9.89 2.75
CA VAL A 145 -8.81 -10.60 1.90
C VAL A 145 -9.41 -11.86 1.31
N MET A 146 -8.99 -12.23 0.10
CA MET A 146 -9.40 -13.48 -0.52
C MET A 146 -8.82 -14.69 0.21
N GLY A 147 -9.48 -15.83 0.08
CA GLY A 147 -8.98 -17.12 0.55
C GLY A 147 -7.71 -17.54 -0.16
N ALA A 148 -7.03 -18.55 0.38
CA ALA A 148 -5.96 -19.27 -0.31
C ALA A 148 -6.54 -20.49 -1.04
N GLY A 149 -5.95 -20.85 -2.17
CA GLY A 149 -6.24 -22.08 -2.87
C GLY A 149 -5.69 -23.32 -2.14
N PRO A 150 -5.85 -24.52 -2.74
CA PRO A 150 -5.31 -25.75 -2.19
C PRO A 150 -3.81 -25.64 -1.87
N ASP A 151 -3.38 -26.30 -0.80
CA ASP A 151 -1.99 -26.26 -0.32
C ASP A 151 -1.45 -24.83 -0.05
N LEU A 152 -2.34 -23.96 0.41
CA LEU A 152 -2.06 -22.53 0.65
C LEU A 152 -1.64 -21.77 -0.61
N LEU A 153 -2.08 -22.18 -1.79
CA LEU A 153 -1.79 -21.51 -3.05
C LEU A 153 -2.28 -20.05 -3.05
N THR A 154 -1.42 -19.14 -3.49
CA THR A 154 -1.72 -17.70 -3.56
C THR A 154 -1.28 -17.10 -4.90
N LEU A 155 -1.85 -15.98 -5.30
CA LEU A 155 -1.70 -15.39 -6.63
C LEU A 155 -0.23 -15.11 -7.01
N GLU A 156 0.59 -14.63 -6.08
CA GLU A 156 1.99 -14.26 -6.36
C GLU A 156 2.88 -15.44 -6.75
N GLN A 157 2.41 -16.67 -6.52
CA GLN A 157 3.13 -17.88 -6.95
C GLN A 157 2.93 -18.22 -8.44
N ILE A 158 1.95 -17.60 -9.09
CA ILE A 158 1.63 -17.92 -10.50
C ILE A 158 2.78 -17.58 -11.43
N GLY A 159 3.54 -16.51 -11.19
CA GLY A 159 4.75 -16.18 -11.94
C GLY A 159 5.79 -17.32 -11.87
N THR A 160 6.05 -17.84 -10.68
CA THR A 160 6.95 -18.98 -10.47
C THR A 160 6.48 -20.22 -11.25
N TYR A 161 5.18 -20.55 -11.19
CA TYR A 161 4.62 -21.69 -11.92
C TYR A 161 4.62 -21.47 -13.43
N SER A 162 4.47 -20.23 -13.90
CA SER A 162 4.61 -19.90 -15.32
C SER A 162 6.02 -20.20 -15.83
N ALA A 163 7.03 -19.74 -15.09
CA ALA A 163 8.43 -20.00 -15.42
C ALA A 163 8.77 -21.51 -15.38
N GLN A 164 8.24 -22.26 -14.41
CA GLN A 164 8.41 -23.72 -14.35
C GLN A 164 7.75 -24.43 -15.54
N TYR A 165 6.57 -23.95 -15.97
CA TYR A 165 5.90 -24.50 -17.15
C TYR A 165 6.69 -24.24 -18.43
N GLU A 166 7.22 -23.03 -18.61
CA GLU A 166 8.05 -22.68 -19.77
C GLU A 166 9.34 -23.50 -19.85
N ARG A 167 9.94 -23.84 -18.68
CA ARG A 167 11.10 -24.74 -18.61
C ARG A 167 10.76 -26.23 -18.71
N GLY A 168 9.46 -26.58 -18.82
CA GLY A 168 9.00 -27.98 -18.88
C GLY A 168 9.11 -28.76 -17.57
N GLU A 169 9.26 -28.08 -16.42
CA GLU A 169 9.34 -28.67 -15.08
C GLU A 169 7.97 -29.12 -14.55
N ILE A 170 6.89 -28.49 -15.03
CA ILE A 170 5.50 -28.87 -14.76
C ILE A 170 4.71 -29.01 -16.06
N THR A 171 3.65 -29.81 -16.01
CA THR A 171 2.77 -30.05 -17.17
C THR A 171 1.77 -28.89 -17.36
N GLY A 172 1.23 -28.73 -18.57
CA GLY A 172 0.16 -27.76 -18.84
C GLY A 172 -1.10 -27.99 -18.00
N GLN A 173 -1.38 -29.25 -17.59
CA GLN A 173 -2.49 -29.56 -16.69
C GLN A 173 -2.23 -29.03 -15.28
N GLN A 174 -1.02 -29.18 -14.76
CA GLN A 174 -0.61 -28.63 -13.45
C GLN A 174 -0.65 -27.10 -13.47
N PHE A 175 -0.11 -26.46 -14.50
CA PHE A 175 -0.15 -25.00 -14.62
C PHE A 175 -1.58 -24.47 -14.70
N ARG A 176 -2.46 -25.14 -15.47
CA ARG A 176 -3.89 -24.80 -15.50
C ARG A 176 -4.53 -24.92 -14.12
N PHE A 177 -4.22 -25.98 -13.37
CA PHE A 177 -4.71 -26.16 -12.01
C PHE A 177 -4.34 -24.97 -11.13
N TYR A 178 -3.06 -24.55 -11.09
CA TYR A 178 -2.62 -23.39 -10.31
C TYR A 178 -3.35 -22.11 -10.73
N LYS A 179 -3.43 -21.82 -12.02
CA LYS A 179 -4.15 -20.63 -12.55
C LYS A 179 -5.62 -20.57 -12.15
N THR A 180 -6.30 -21.70 -12.07
CA THR A 180 -7.73 -21.75 -11.78
C THR A 180 -8.04 -21.76 -10.27
N HIS A 181 -7.03 -21.95 -9.41
CA HIS A 181 -7.24 -22.09 -7.96
C HIS A 181 -6.48 -21.05 -7.12
N ALA A 182 -5.67 -20.18 -7.73
CA ALA A 182 -4.88 -19.19 -6.98
C ALA A 182 -5.72 -18.04 -6.38
N CYS A 183 -6.90 -17.76 -6.95
CA CYS A 183 -7.84 -16.75 -6.46
C CYS A 183 -9.22 -17.40 -6.28
N PRO A 184 -9.47 -18.10 -5.17
CA PRO A 184 -10.71 -18.85 -4.98
C PRO A 184 -11.91 -17.98 -4.58
N SER A 185 -11.70 -16.71 -4.21
CA SER A 185 -12.75 -15.79 -3.79
C SER A 185 -12.44 -14.34 -4.15
N CYS A 186 -13.42 -13.45 -3.95
CA CYS A 186 -13.18 -12.00 -3.92
C CYS A 186 -12.38 -11.59 -2.69
N GLY A 187 -11.93 -10.34 -2.66
CA GLY A 187 -11.11 -9.74 -1.60
C GLY A 187 -9.79 -9.18 -2.13
N ALA A 188 -9.02 -8.53 -1.28
CA ALA A 188 -7.63 -8.19 -1.58
C ALA A 188 -6.79 -9.46 -1.80
N CYS A 189 -5.66 -9.34 -2.48
CA CYS A 189 -4.77 -10.47 -2.72
C CYS A 189 -4.40 -11.19 -1.41
N SER A 190 -4.29 -12.53 -1.48
CA SER A 190 -4.08 -13.39 -0.31
C SER A 190 -2.66 -13.38 0.29
N PHE A 191 -1.87 -12.34 0.02
CA PHE A 191 -0.51 -12.13 0.54
C PHE A 191 -0.34 -10.68 1.03
N MET A 192 0.71 -10.38 1.82
CA MET A 192 1.00 -9.04 2.36
C MET A 192 1.60 -8.13 1.27
N GLY A 193 0.81 -7.90 0.22
CA GLY A 193 1.04 -6.87 -0.79
C GLY A 193 0.51 -5.51 -0.33
N THR A 194 0.37 -4.57 -1.27
CA THR A 194 -0.06 -3.20 -0.99
C THR A 194 -1.47 -3.15 -0.41
N ALA A 195 -2.43 -3.88 -1.00
CA ALA A 195 -3.82 -3.90 -0.54
C ALA A 195 -3.95 -4.34 0.93
N CYS A 196 -3.36 -5.50 1.29
CA CYS A 196 -3.36 -5.98 2.68
C CYS A 196 -2.62 -5.03 3.62
N THR A 197 -1.46 -4.51 3.20
CA THR A 197 -0.71 -3.53 3.99
C THR A 197 -1.56 -2.31 4.30
N MET A 198 -2.25 -1.74 3.31
CA MET A 198 -3.05 -0.53 3.53
C MET A 198 -4.32 -0.78 4.36
N GLN A 199 -4.91 -1.99 4.31
CA GLN A 199 -5.97 -2.38 5.25
C GLN A 199 -5.45 -2.37 6.70
N VAL A 200 -4.26 -2.95 6.93
CA VAL A 200 -3.60 -2.90 8.25
C VAL A 200 -3.30 -1.45 8.66
N MET A 201 -2.84 -0.60 7.74
CA MET A 201 -2.55 0.80 8.03
C MET A 201 -3.80 1.60 8.41
N ALA A 202 -4.94 1.38 7.75
CA ALA A 202 -6.20 2.03 8.11
C ALA A 202 -6.62 1.72 9.57
N GLU A 203 -6.44 0.46 9.99
CA GLU A 203 -6.70 0.05 11.38
C GLU A 203 -5.63 0.61 12.33
N ALA A 204 -4.36 0.58 11.95
CA ALA A 204 -3.24 1.07 12.76
C ALA A 204 -3.28 2.59 12.99
N LEU A 205 -3.81 3.36 12.03
CA LEU A 205 -4.10 4.79 12.18
C LEU A 205 -5.30 5.08 13.11
N GLY A 206 -6.04 4.05 13.54
CA GLY A 206 -7.23 4.19 14.37
C GLY A 206 -8.50 4.52 13.59
N LEU A 207 -8.48 4.46 12.25
CA LEU A 207 -9.60 4.83 11.37
C LEU A 207 -10.56 3.68 11.03
N ALA A 208 -10.22 2.44 11.36
CA ALA A 208 -11.09 1.26 11.19
C ALA A 208 -11.39 0.61 12.54
N LEU A 209 -12.48 -0.16 12.62
CA LEU A 209 -12.82 -0.89 13.85
C LEU A 209 -11.72 -1.91 14.19
N PRO A 210 -11.32 -2.03 15.46
CA PRO A 210 -10.31 -3.00 15.86
C PRO A 210 -10.64 -4.42 15.45
N GLY A 211 -9.71 -5.09 14.75
CA GLY A 211 -9.85 -6.43 14.21
C GLY A 211 -10.62 -6.52 12.89
N SER A 212 -10.91 -5.39 12.22
CA SER A 212 -11.63 -5.40 10.94
C SER A 212 -10.72 -5.59 9.73
N ALA A 213 -9.43 -5.29 9.83
CA ALA A 213 -8.50 -5.50 8.73
C ALA A 213 -8.17 -6.99 8.53
N LEU A 214 -8.02 -7.40 7.27
CA LEU A 214 -7.66 -8.75 6.83
C LEU A 214 -8.68 -9.84 7.18
N VAL A 215 -9.91 -9.48 7.54
CA VAL A 215 -11.01 -10.45 7.68
C VAL A 215 -11.17 -11.18 6.35
N PRO A 216 -11.34 -12.53 6.34
CA PRO A 216 -11.64 -13.24 5.09
C PRO A 216 -12.87 -12.66 4.41
N ALA A 217 -12.75 -12.30 3.14
CA ALA A 217 -13.76 -11.51 2.44
C ALA A 217 -15.12 -12.21 2.34
N GLU A 218 -15.16 -13.53 2.36
CA GLU A 218 -16.41 -14.31 2.34
C GLU A 218 -17.02 -14.57 3.74
N SER A 219 -16.34 -14.10 4.80
CA SER A 219 -16.80 -14.31 6.18
C SER A 219 -17.98 -13.39 6.51
N PRO A 220 -19.03 -13.90 7.20
CA PRO A 220 -20.09 -13.08 7.76
C PRO A 220 -19.61 -11.99 8.73
N GLU A 221 -18.46 -12.19 9.35
CA GLU A 221 -17.83 -11.20 10.24
C GLU A 221 -17.51 -9.90 9.49
N LEU A 222 -17.13 -9.96 8.21
CA LEU A 222 -16.83 -8.77 7.44
C LEU A 222 -18.07 -7.87 7.25
N GLU A 223 -19.24 -8.47 6.96
CA GLU A 223 -20.51 -7.74 6.87
C GLU A 223 -20.94 -7.20 8.25
N ALA A 224 -20.70 -7.96 9.32
CA ALA A 224 -20.96 -7.50 10.68
C ALA A 224 -20.07 -6.30 11.05
N TYR A 225 -18.81 -6.26 10.61
CA TYR A 225 -17.95 -5.09 10.75
C TYR A 225 -18.47 -3.90 9.95
N ALA A 226 -18.90 -4.09 8.71
CA ALA A 226 -19.46 -3.03 7.88
C ALA A 226 -20.73 -2.43 8.51
N ARG A 227 -21.64 -3.25 9.03
CA ARG A 227 -22.83 -2.80 9.76
C ARG A 227 -22.45 -1.96 10.98
N ARG A 228 -21.57 -2.47 11.83
CA ARG A 228 -21.09 -1.73 13.02
C ARG A 228 -20.37 -0.43 12.66
N ALA A 229 -19.66 -0.40 11.53
CA ALA A 229 -19.04 0.84 11.03
C ALA A 229 -20.10 1.88 10.65
N GLY A 230 -21.20 1.45 10.02
CA GLY A 230 -22.35 2.33 9.75
C GLY A 230 -22.98 2.90 11.03
N GLU A 231 -23.16 2.08 12.05
CA GLU A 231 -23.65 2.50 13.38
C GLU A 231 -22.68 3.51 14.03
N GLN A 232 -21.38 3.22 13.95
CA GLN A 232 -20.34 4.04 14.54
C GLN A 232 -20.18 5.38 13.81
N ALA A 233 -20.36 5.45 12.49
CA ALA A 233 -20.33 6.70 11.72
C ALA A 233 -21.37 7.71 12.23
N VAL A 234 -22.58 7.25 12.57
CA VAL A 234 -23.61 8.11 13.17
C VAL A 234 -23.21 8.57 14.58
N THR A 235 -22.58 7.68 15.35
CA THR A 235 -22.07 8.00 16.68
C THR A 235 -20.97 9.08 16.61
N LEU A 236 -20.02 8.93 15.70
CA LEU A 236 -18.95 9.91 15.46
C LEU A 236 -19.53 11.26 15.02
N ALA A 237 -20.50 11.26 14.09
CA ALA A 237 -21.18 12.47 13.62
C ALA A 237 -21.86 13.22 14.76
N ARG A 238 -22.59 12.50 15.65
CA ARG A 238 -23.23 13.11 16.84
C ARG A 238 -22.24 13.61 17.88
N ALA A 239 -21.09 12.95 18.01
CA ALA A 239 -20.02 13.36 18.92
C ALA A 239 -19.17 14.49 18.35
N GLY A 240 -19.21 14.74 17.05
CA GLY A 240 -18.37 15.71 16.36
C GLY A 240 -16.90 15.28 16.27
N ILE A 241 -16.60 13.96 16.40
CA ILE A 241 -15.24 13.43 16.31
C ILE A 241 -14.89 13.28 14.83
N ARG A 242 -13.93 14.07 14.36
CA ARG A 242 -13.48 14.10 12.97
C ARG A 242 -12.28 13.18 12.74
N THR A 243 -12.00 12.86 11.50
CA THR A 243 -10.81 12.05 11.14
C THR A 243 -9.52 12.73 11.57
N GLY A 244 -9.42 14.07 11.53
CA GLY A 244 -8.25 14.82 12.01
C GLY A 244 -8.08 14.84 13.55
N ASP A 245 -9.10 14.49 14.32
CA ASP A 245 -8.96 14.30 15.77
C ASP A 245 -8.31 12.96 16.12
N ILE A 246 -8.41 11.99 15.19
CA ILE A 246 -7.89 10.61 15.32
C ILE A 246 -6.49 10.52 14.72
N VAL A 247 -6.33 11.07 13.50
CA VAL A 247 -5.08 10.99 12.74
C VAL A 247 -4.12 12.07 13.23
N THR A 248 -3.09 11.67 13.94
CA THR A 248 -2.08 12.53 14.56
C THR A 248 -0.69 12.03 14.18
N GLN A 249 0.35 12.80 14.50
CA GLN A 249 1.73 12.35 14.39
C GLN A 249 1.95 11.00 15.10
N GLN A 250 1.40 10.83 16.31
CA GLN A 250 1.52 9.60 17.10
C GLN A 250 0.80 8.39 16.45
N SER A 251 -0.37 8.62 15.82
CA SER A 251 -1.05 7.53 15.09
C SER A 251 -0.28 7.11 13.84
N PHE A 252 0.40 8.04 13.15
CA PHE A 252 1.31 7.68 12.06
C PHE A 252 2.54 6.92 12.55
N GLU A 253 3.13 7.31 13.68
CA GLU A 253 4.24 6.57 14.29
C GLU A 253 3.81 5.15 14.65
N ASN A 254 2.63 4.96 15.22
CA ASN A 254 2.06 3.62 15.44
C ASN A 254 1.92 2.84 14.13
N ALA A 255 1.40 3.46 13.08
CA ALA A 255 1.22 2.81 11.79
C ALA A 255 2.56 2.38 11.17
N VAL A 256 3.61 3.21 11.24
CA VAL A 256 4.95 2.87 10.74
C VAL A 256 5.59 1.73 11.55
N ILE A 257 5.42 1.70 12.88
CA ILE A 257 5.89 0.58 13.72
C ILE A 257 5.16 -0.72 13.35
N VAL A 258 3.85 -0.67 13.18
CA VAL A 258 3.07 -1.84 12.73
C VAL A 258 3.48 -2.27 11.33
N HIS A 259 3.69 -1.32 10.39
CA HIS A 259 4.20 -1.59 9.04
C HIS A 259 5.54 -2.35 9.06
N ALA A 260 6.46 -1.93 9.93
CA ALA A 260 7.73 -2.60 10.12
C ALA A 260 7.55 -4.05 10.61
N ALA A 261 6.66 -4.27 11.57
CA ALA A 261 6.41 -5.58 12.16
C ALA A 261 5.74 -6.57 11.20
N ILE A 262 4.91 -6.10 10.28
CA ILE A 262 4.23 -6.95 9.29
C ILE A 262 5.08 -7.23 8.03
N SER A 263 6.28 -6.66 7.91
CA SER A 263 7.04 -6.68 6.65
C SER A 263 6.18 -6.17 5.48
N GLY A 264 5.57 -4.99 5.67
CA GLY A 264 4.61 -4.40 4.74
C GLY A 264 5.22 -4.06 3.38
N SER A 265 4.35 -3.74 2.42
CA SER A 265 4.74 -3.34 1.06
C SER A 265 5.53 -2.03 1.06
N THR A 266 6.55 -1.93 0.20
CA THR A 266 7.28 -0.68 -0.07
C THR A 266 6.36 0.45 -0.58
N ASN A 267 5.22 0.11 -1.18
CA ASN A 267 4.23 1.10 -1.62
C ASN A 267 3.62 1.93 -0.47
N ALA A 268 3.69 1.43 0.78
CA ALA A 268 3.33 2.26 1.94
C ALA A 268 4.22 3.49 2.09
N MET A 269 5.47 3.45 1.59
CA MET A 269 6.38 4.60 1.50
C MET A 269 5.90 5.68 0.53
N LEU A 270 4.97 5.37 -0.38
CA LEU A 270 4.26 6.34 -1.22
C LEU A 270 2.94 6.76 -0.57
N HIS A 271 2.18 5.79 -0.04
CA HIS A 271 0.82 6.06 0.39
C HIS A 271 0.76 6.77 1.74
N LEU A 272 1.55 6.36 2.73
CA LEU A 272 1.51 7.00 4.06
C LEU A 272 1.99 8.46 4.03
N PRO A 273 3.08 8.85 3.31
CA PRO A 273 3.43 10.26 3.17
C PRO A 273 2.37 11.08 2.43
N ALA A 274 1.74 10.53 1.37
CA ALA A 274 0.65 11.21 0.67
C ALA A 274 -0.57 11.41 1.58
N ILE A 275 -0.93 10.41 2.39
CA ILE A 275 -2.02 10.52 3.37
C ILE A 275 -1.64 11.54 4.46
N ALA A 276 -0.41 11.49 4.99
CA ALA A 276 0.06 12.42 6.02
C ALA A 276 0.00 13.87 5.55
N HIS A 277 0.37 14.12 4.28
CA HIS A 277 0.26 15.43 3.64
C HIS A 277 -1.17 16.00 3.74
N GLU A 278 -2.19 15.18 3.46
CA GLU A 278 -3.61 15.61 3.51
C GLU A 278 -4.10 15.93 4.93
N TYR A 279 -3.41 15.44 5.95
CA TYR A 279 -3.65 15.78 7.36
C TYR A 279 -2.70 16.85 7.90
N GLY A 280 -1.84 17.44 7.05
CA GLY A 280 -0.85 18.45 7.46
C GLY A 280 0.27 17.88 8.34
N ILE A 281 0.57 16.59 8.22
CA ILE A 281 1.59 15.88 8.99
C ILE A 281 2.79 15.60 8.08
N GLU A 282 4.00 15.88 8.58
CA GLU A 282 5.23 15.55 7.86
C GLU A 282 5.65 14.11 8.14
N LEU A 283 5.75 13.32 7.08
CA LEU A 283 6.21 11.93 7.12
C LEU A 283 7.12 11.66 5.92
N ASP A 284 8.38 11.46 6.17
CA ASP A 284 9.41 11.24 5.14
C ASP A 284 10.13 9.89 5.29
N GLY A 285 11.04 9.60 4.35
CA GLY A 285 11.82 8.37 4.35
C GLY A 285 12.72 8.21 5.57
N ASP A 286 13.20 9.31 6.18
CA ASP A 286 14.08 9.25 7.35
C ASP A 286 13.31 8.83 8.61
N VAL A 287 12.06 9.26 8.74
CA VAL A 287 11.15 8.77 9.80
C VAL A 287 10.95 7.26 9.65
N PHE A 288 10.66 6.79 8.43
CA PHE A 288 10.51 5.35 8.17
C PHE A 288 11.77 4.57 8.53
N ASP A 289 12.95 4.95 8.02
CA ASP A 289 14.19 4.20 8.28
C ASP A 289 14.52 4.15 9.76
N ARG A 290 14.37 5.27 10.48
CA ARG A 290 14.60 5.35 11.93
C ARG A 290 13.68 4.41 12.71
N MET A 291 12.39 4.41 12.38
CA MET A 291 11.42 3.58 13.09
C MET A 291 11.56 2.10 12.75
N HIS A 292 11.86 1.77 11.48
CA HIS A 292 12.15 0.39 11.07
C HIS A 292 13.37 -0.18 11.76
N ARG A 293 14.45 0.59 11.96
CA ARG A 293 15.63 0.15 12.72
C ARG A 293 15.30 -0.23 14.18
N GLY A 294 14.31 0.43 14.77
CA GLY A 294 13.87 0.19 16.15
C GLY A 294 12.83 -0.92 16.31
N ALA A 295 12.22 -1.35 15.22
CA ALA A 295 11.14 -2.32 15.23
C ALA A 295 11.65 -3.78 15.07
N ARG A 296 10.72 -4.73 15.17
CA ARG A 296 10.98 -6.16 14.95
C ARG A 296 10.04 -6.70 13.88
N TRP A 297 10.53 -7.54 12.97
CA TRP A 297 9.68 -8.26 12.03
C TRP A 297 9.05 -9.48 12.72
N LEU A 298 7.71 -9.49 12.80
CA LEU A 298 6.96 -10.49 13.56
C LEU A 298 6.08 -11.40 12.68
N LEU A 299 5.72 -10.96 11.47
CA LEU A 299 4.68 -11.60 10.69
C LEU A 299 5.25 -12.59 9.66
N ASP A 300 4.97 -13.88 9.85
CA ASP A 300 5.38 -14.98 8.95
C ASP A 300 4.35 -15.18 7.83
N VAL A 301 4.17 -14.16 6.98
CA VAL A 301 3.17 -14.13 5.92
C VAL A 301 3.81 -13.84 4.56
N ARG A 302 3.29 -14.46 3.51
CA ARG A 302 3.72 -14.24 2.13
C ARG A 302 3.67 -12.77 1.72
N PRO A 303 4.57 -12.33 0.82
CA PRO A 303 5.56 -13.11 0.08
C PRO A 303 6.85 -13.41 0.86
N ALA A 304 7.12 -12.74 1.99
CA ALA A 304 8.35 -12.90 2.77
C ALA A 304 8.32 -14.11 3.72
N GLY A 305 7.13 -14.60 4.07
CA GLY A 305 6.92 -15.71 4.98
C GLY A 305 6.11 -16.86 4.35
N ARG A 306 5.54 -17.70 5.23
CA ARG A 306 4.88 -18.96 4.84
C ARG A 306 3.38 -18.81 4.58
N TRP A 307 2.65 -18.05 5.45
CA TRP A 307 1.20 -18.12 5.54
C TRP A 307 0.48 -17.13 4.60
N PRO A 308 -0.71 -17.46 4.09
CA PRO A 308 -1.57 -16.50 3.40
C PRO A 308 -2.07 -15.39 4.33
N ALA A 309 -2.46 -14.24 3.77
CA ALA A 309 -2.86 -13.06 4.54
C ALA A 309 -4.06 -13.27 5.47
N ALA A 310 -5.05 -14.10 5.09
CA ALA A 310 -6.20 -14.43 5.93
C ALA A 310 -5.79 -15.08 7.27
N TYR A 311 -4.68 -15.79 7.31
CA TYR A 311 -4.16 -16.42 8.52
C TYR A 311 -3.75 -15.41 9.59
N VAL A 312 -3.43 -14.17 9.20
CA VAL A 312 -3.18 -13.08 10.17
C VAL A 312 -4.43 -12.82 11.00
N TRP A 313 -5.60 -12.76 10.36
CA TRP A 313 -6.85 -12.56 11.08
C TRP A 313 -7.16 -13.74 12.00
N TYR A 314 -6.95 -14.97 11.53
CA TYR A 314 -7.09 -16.16 12.38
C TYR A 314 -6.11 -16.16 13.57
N ALA A 315 -4.94 -15.57 13.43
CA ALA A 315 -3.97 -15.43 14.53
C ALA A 315 -4.30 -14.27 15.50
N GLY A 316 -5.41 -13.54 15.28
CA GLY A 316 -5.85 -12.43 16.13
C GLY A 316 -5.73 -11.05 15.49
N GLY A 317 -5.39 -10.99 14.19
CA GLY A 317 -5.40 -9.76 13.37
C GLY A 317 -4.43 -8.69 13.82
N VAL A 318 -4.68 -7.47 13.35
CA VAL A 318 -3.88 -6.28 13.73
C VAL A 318 -3.85 -6.05 15.24
N PRO A 319 -4.93 -6.28 16.00
CA PRO A 319 -4.88 -6.15 17.45
C PRO A 319 -3.84 -7.06 18.11
N ARG A 320 -3.65 -8.30 17.64
CA ARG A 320 -2.62 -9.20 18.17
C ARG A 320 -1.22 -8.68 17.87
N ILE A 321 -0.99 -8.11 16.69
CA ILE A 321 0.28 -7.49 16.32
C ILE A 321 0.54 -6.30 17.25
N MET A 322 -0.43 -5.42 17.46
CA MET A 322 -0.32 -4.27 18.35
C MET A 322 -0.10 -4.67 19.81
N GLU A 323 -0.70 -5.77 20.28
CA GLU A 323 -0.42 -6.31 21.60
C GLU A 323 1.05 -6.73 21.77
N GLN A 324 1.66 -7.35 20.76
CA GLN A 324 3.09 -7.67 20.79
C GLN A 324 3.96 -6.40 20.82
N LEU A 325 3.49 -5.34 20.20
CA LEU A 325 4.19 -4.06 20.10
C LEU A 325 3.79 -3.06 21.19
N ARG A 326 2.97 -3.44 22.16
CA ARG A 326 2.33 -2.54 23.15
C ARG A 326 3.32 -1.57 23.82
N GLY A 327 4.53 -2.02 24.12
CA GLY A 327 5.58 -1.19 24.72
C GLY A 327 6.24 -0.17 23.78
N LEU A 328 5.96 -0.23 22.49
CA LEU A 328 6.50 0.66 21.46
C LEU A 328 5.44 1.63 20.91
N LEU A 329 4.15 1.38 21.16
CA LEU A 329 3.04 2.15 20.61
C LEU A 329 2.57 3.26 21.55
N HIS A 330 2.05 4.33 20.96
CA HIS A 330 1.32 5.38 21.65
C HIS A 330 -0.12 4.91 21.94
N LEU A 331 -0.35 4.38 23.13
CA LEU A 331 -1.62 3.75 23.50
C LEU A 331 -2.75 4.75 23.80
N ASN A 332 -2.43 6.02 24.00
CA ASN A 332 -3.37 7.09 24.33
C ASN A 332 -3.98 7.77 23.09
N VAL A 333 -3.61 7.37 21.87
CA VAL A 333 -4.20 7.91 20.64
C VAL A 333 -5.68 7.54 20.55
N LEU A 334 -6.51 8.51 20.14
CA LEU A 334 -7.93 8.31 19.89
C LEU A 334 -8.16 7.44 18.66
N THR A 335 -9.25 6.69 18.65
CA THR A 335 -9.66 5.86 17.51
C THR A 335 -11.13 6.10 17.16
N VAL A 336 -11.58 5.55 16.03
CA VAL A 336 -12.99 5.63 15.59
C VAL A 336 -14.00 5.04 16.58
N THR A 337 -13.57 4.27 17.57
CA THR A 337 -14.48 3.78 18.63
C THR A 337 -14.86 4.86 19.63
N GLY A 338 -14.21 6.04 19.58
CA GLY A 338 -14.29 7.08 20.60
C GLY A 338 -13.46 6.78 21.86
N LYS A 339 -12.70 5.68 21.83
CA LYS A 339 -11.78 5.24 22.88
C LYS A 339 -10.34 5.31 22.39
N THR A 340 -9.41 5.22 23.33
CA THR A 340 -7.98 5.11 23.01
C THR A 340 -7.62 3.73 22.45
N LEU A 341 -6.47 3.65 21.79
CA LEU A 341 -5.92 2.38 21.33
C LEU A 341 -5.74 1.38 22.48
N GLY A 342 -5.21 1.85 23.62
CA GLY A 342 -5.01 1.00 24.80
C GLY A 342 -6.30 0.40 25.35
N GLU A 343 -7.36 1.21 25.47
CA GLU A 343 -8.69 0.74 25.91
C GLU A 343 -9.27 -0.30 24.94
N ASN A 344 -9.16 -0.08 23.63
CA ASN A 344 -9.62 -1.05 22.64
C ASN A 344 -8.89 -2.39 22.74
N LEU A 345 -7.57 -2.39 22.92
CA LEU A 345 -6.79 -3.61 23.09
C LEU A 345 -7.17 -4.37 24.35
N ASP A 346 -7.40 -3.66 25.46
CA ASP A 346 -7.83 -4.25 26.73
C ASP A 346 -9.23 -4.88 26.62
N GLU A 347 -10.17 -4.23 25.94
CA GLU A 347 -11.50 -4.79 25.67
C GLU A 347 -11.47 -6.04 24.81
N LEU A 348 -10.65 -6.03 23.73
CA LEU A 348 -10.51 -7.20 22.86
C LEU A 348 -9.94 -8.40 23.62
N ARG A 349 -8.98 -8.17 24.54
CA ARG A 349 -8.41 -9.21 25.39
C ARG A 349 -9.48 -9.83 26.31
N GLN A 350 -10.40 -9.03 26.83
CA GLN A 350 -11.45 -9.47 27.75
C GLN A 350 -12.65 -10.10 27.04
N SER A 351 -12.88 -9.77 25.77
CA SER A 351 -14.08 -10.17 25.02
C SER A 351 -14.05 -11.60 24.44
N GLY A 352 -12.92 -12.32 24.58
CA GLY A 352 -12.70 -13.61 23.92
C GLY A 352 -12.49 -13.47 22.39
N PHE A 353 -12.11 -12.27 21.92
CA PHE A 353 -11.88 -12.02 20.49
C PHE A 353 -10.79 -12.95 19.91
N TYR A 354 -9.65 -13.04 20.59
CA TYR A 354 -8.51 -13.85 20.11
C TYR A 354 -8.83 -15.34 20.04
N GLU A 355 -9.63 -15.85 20.98
CA GLU A 355 -10.07 -17.24 21.01
C GLU A 355 -11.02 -17.56 19.85
N ARG A 356 -11.92 -16.61 19.51
CA ARG A 356 -12.81 -16.76 18.34
C ARG A 356 -12.01 -16.74 17.04
N CYS A 357 -11.10 -15.79 16.87
CA CYS A 357 -10.23 -15.72 15.69
C CYS A 357 -9.43 -17.02 15.50
N ALA A 358 -8.88 -17.59 16.58
CA ALA A 358 -8.04 -18.78 16.52
C ALA A 358 -8.80 -20.11 16.30
N ALA A 359 -10.12 -20.09 16.28
CA ALA A 359 -10.90 -21.33 16.11
C ALA A 359 -10.54 -22.11 14.81
N PRO A 360 -10.39 -21.50 13.63
CA PRO A 360 -9.96 -22.21 12.43
C PRO A 360 -8.53 -22.80 12.53
N LEU A 361 -7.61 -22.09 13.20
CA LEU A 361 -6.24 -22.56 13.39
C LEU A 361 -6.18 -23.78 14.29
N ARG A 362 -6.97 -23.81 15.37
CA ARG A 362 -7.06 -24.97 16.27
C ARG A 362 -7.49 -26.24 15.55
N VAL A 363 -8.46 -26.13 14.61
CA VAL A 363 -8.90 -27.27 13.80
C VAL A 363 -7.77 -27.81 12.93
N GLN A 364 -6.87 -26.94 12.48
CA GLN A 364 -5.72 -27.29 11.65
C GLN A 364 -4.47 -27.66 12.47
N GLY A 365 -4.52 -27.56 13.80
CA GLY A 365 -3.36 -27.81 14.67
C GLY A 365 -2.25 -26.75 14.56
N ILE A 366 -2.60 -25.52 14.16
CA ILE A 366 -1.66 -24.40 13.95
C ILE A 366 -1.73 -23.47 15.16
N ALA A 367 -0.58 -23.13 15.73
CA ALA A 367 -0.49 -22.15 16.81
C ALA A 367 -0.48 -20.70 16.22
N PRO A 368 -1.24 -19.75 16.80
CA PRO A 368 -1.21 -18.37 16.34
C PRO A 368 0.19 -17.76 16.29
N GLU A 369 1.09 -18.16 17.15
CA GLU A 369 2.49 -17.74 17.23
C GLU A 369 3.35 -18.22 16.05
N GLU A 370 2.86 -19.17 15.25
CA GLU A 370 3.52 -19.54 13.98
C GLU A 370 3.31 -18.47 12.90
N ILE A 371 2.27 -17.66 13.03
CA ILE A 371 1.88 -16.63 12.05
C ILE A 371 2.31 -15.24 12.55
N ILE A 372 1.95 -14.90 13.81
CA ILE A 372 2.33 -13.65 14.46
C ILE A 372 3.31 -14.01 15.59
N ARG A 373 4.60 -13.84 15.34
CA ARG A 373 5.66 -14.16 16.30
C ARG A 373 5.57 -13.25 17.53
N PRO A 374 5.86 -13.78 18.73
CA PRO A 374 6.03 -12.92 19.89
C PRO A 374 7.27 -12.03 19.74
N LEU A 375 7.24 -10.87 20.39
CA LEU A 375 8.30 -9.85 20.30
C LEU A 375 9.68 -10.40 20.72
N GLU A 376 9.72 -11.36 21.64
CA GLU A 376 10.93 -12.00 22.15
C GLU A 376 11.55 -13.01 21.17
N ARG A 377 10.78 -13.45 20.17
CA ARG A 377 11.22 -14.41 19.14
C ARG A 377 10.84 -13.93 17.74
N PRO A 378 11.32 -12.74 17.31
CA PRO A 378 10.98 -12.16 16.02
C PRO A 378 11.61 -12.96 14.87
N LEU A 379 11.13 -12.72 13.66
CA LEU A 379 11.74 -13.22 12.42
C LEU A 379 12.97 -12.41 12.01
N GLY A 380 13.00 -11.12 12.38
CA GLY A 380 14.11 -10.21 12.14
C GLY A 380 14.27 -9.21 13.27
N THR A 381 15.50 -8.71 13.45
CA THR A 381 15.88 -7.79 14.53
C THR A 381 15.63 -6.34 14.23
N ASP A 382 15.30 -6.01 12.98
CA ASP A 382 14.85 -4.71 12.49
C ASP A 382 13.62 -4.92 11.59
N GLY A 383 12.96 -3.82 11.23
CA GLY A 383 11.81 -3.84 10.33
C GLY A 383 12.21 -4.16 8.89
N ALA A 384 11.21 -4.20 8.00
CA ALA A 384 11.40 -4.75 6.65
C ALA A 384 12.08 -3.81 5.65
N ILE A 385 12.01 -2.51 5.86
CA ILE A 385 12.44 -1.50 4.88
C ILE A 385 13.70 -0.79 5.34
N ALA A 386 14.59 -0.52 4.38
CA ALA A 386 15.72 0.38 4.51
C ALA A 386 15.62 1.51 3.48
N VAL A 387 15.93 2.74 3.89
CA VAL A 387 16.11 3.88 3.00
C VAL A 387 17.59 4.07 2.76
N LEU A 388 18.01 3.90 1.50
CA LEU A 388 19.41 4.03 1.09
C LEU A 388 19.65 5.44 0.56
N ARG A 389 20.85 6.00 0.85
CA ARG A 389 21.26 7.31 0.36
C ARG A 389 22.68 7.26 -0.21
N GLY A 390 23.02 8.20 -1.06
CA GLY A 390 24.35 8.30 -1.63
C GLY A 390 24.36 9.05 -2.96
N THR A 391 25.47 8.95 -3.67
CA THR A 391 25.65 9.69 -4.94
C THR A 391 24.68 9.24 -6.04
N LEU A 392 24.09 8.05 -5.95
CA LEU A 392 23.06 7.60 -6.89
C LEU A 392 21.64 8.04 -6.45
N ALA A 393 21.38 8.10 -5.15
CA ALA A 393 20.09 8.44 -4.57
C ALA A 393 20.24 9.47 -3.43
N PRO A 394 20.57 10.73 -3.72
CA PRO A 394 20.79 11.73 -2.68
C PRO A 394 19.55 12.02 -1.82
N ASP A 395 18.35 11.95 -2.40
CA ASP A 395 17.10 12.14 -1.66
C ASP A 395 16.55 10.83 -1.07
N GLY A 396 17.10 9.68 -1.48
CA GLY A 396 16.76 8.37 -0.99
C GLY A 396 16.37 7.37 -2.07
N ALA A 397 16.41 6.11 -1.68
CA ALA A 397 15.88 4.96 -2.41
C ALA A 397 15.39 3.91 -1.40
N VAL A 398 14.45 3.06 -1.80
CA VAL A 398 13.78 2.13 -0.88
C VAL A 398 14.10 0.69 -1.24
N VAL A 399 14.49 -0.11 -0.25
CA VAL A 399 14.67 -1.55 -0.38
C VAL A 399 13.93 -2.30 0.71
N LYS A 400 13.24 -3.38 0.33
CA LYS A 400 12.68 -4.34 1.28
C LYS A 400 13.76 -5.38 1.63
N HIS A 401 14.59 -5.09 2.61
CA HIS A 401 15.76 -5.89 2.91
C HIS A 401 15.45 -7.30 3.44
N THR A 402 14.24 -7.53 3.97
CA THR A 402 13.79 -8.88 4.35
C THR A 402 13.64 -9.83 3.16
N ALA A 403 13.57 -9.30 1.94
CA ALA A 403 13.50 -10.08 0.70
C ALA A 403 14.87 -10.22 -0.01
N VAL A 404 15.93 -9.61 0.51
CA VAL A 404 17.27 -9.59 -0.09
C VAL A 404 18.13 -10.71 0.51
N PRO A 405 18.81 -11.53 -0.32
CA PRO A 405 19.82 -12.47 0.16
C PRO A 405 20.95 -11.77 0.91
N LYS A 406 21.45 -12.36 2.00
CA LYS A 406 22.45 -11.70 2.86
C LYS A 406 23.76 -11.41 2.14
N GLU A 407 24.14 -12.24 1.18
CA GLU A 407 25.31 -12.07 0.31
C GLU A 407 25.23 -10.80 -0.57
N MET A 408 24.02 -10.28 -0.79
CA MET A 408 23.77 -9.07 -1.57
C MET A 408 23.60 -7.81 -0.71
N PHE A 409 23.80 -7.90 0.61
CA PHE A 409 23.65 -6.75 1.51
C PHE A 409 24.76 -5.71 1.37
N ALA A 410 25.96 -6.13 0.94
CA ALA A 410 27.09 -5.25 0.72
C ALA A 410 27.85 -5.71 -0.52
N VAL A 411 27.57 -5.10 -1.66
CA VAL A 411 28.15 -5.47 -2.97
C VAL A 411 28.48 -4.25 -3.81
N THR A 412 29.43 -4.41 -4.73
CA THR A 412 29.68 -3.45 -5.81
C THR A 412 29.47 -4.15 -7.14
N LEU A 413 28.55 -3.62 -7.95
CA LEU A 413 28.08 -4.21 -9.19
C LEU A 413 28.36 -3.28 -10.38
N ARG A 414 28.45 -3.83 -11.59
CA ARG A 414 28.55 -3.06 -12.84
C ARG A 414 27.17 -2.57 -13.27
N ALA A 415 27.03 -1.29 -13.54
CA ALA A 415 25.81 -0.70 -14.04
C ALA A 415 25.48 -1.18 -15.46
N ARG A 416 24.21 -1.54 -15.66
CA ARG A 416 23.60 -1.84 -16.94
C ARG A 416 22.31 -1.00 -17.07
N PRO A 417 22.38 0.25 -17.57
CA PRO A 417 21.24 1.15 -17.62
C PRO A 417 20.35 0.90 -18.83
N PHE A 418 19.03 0.92 -18.58
CA PHE A 418 17.95 0.85 -19.57
C PHE A 418 17.03 2.05 -19.37
N ASP A 419 16.43 2.53 -20.46
CA ASP A 419 15.59 3.73 -20.46
C ASP A 419 14.08 3.43 -20.47
N CYS A 420 13.71 2.15 -20.37
CA CYS A 420 12.37 1.63 -20.14
C CYS A 420 12.44 0.19 -19.60
N GLU A 421 11.33 -0.30 -19.05
CA GLU A 421 11.22 -1.67 -18.51
C GLU A 421 11.35 -2.73 -19.62
N GLU A 422 10.75 -2.48 -20.78
CA GLU A 422 10.69 -3.44 -21.90
C GLU A 422 12.09 -3.83 -22.41
N ASP A 423 12.99 -2.85 -22.54
CA ASP A 423 14.37 -3.12 -22.98
C ASP A 423 15.14 -3.94 -21.92
N ALA A 424 14.91 -3.66 -20.64
CA ALA A 424 15.52 -4.43 -19.56
C ALA A 424 15.02 -5.89 -19.54
N ILE A 425 13.71 -6.11 -19.67
CA ILE A 425 13.11 -7.45 -19.76
C ILE A 425 13.71 -8.20 -20.97
N HIS A 426 13.78 -7.54 -22.13
CA HIS A 426 14.35 -8.15 -23.33
C HIS A 426 15.80 -8.60 -23.11
N ALA A 427 16.63 -7.73 -22.53
CA ALA A 427 18.04 -8.06 -22.24
C ALA A 427 18.18 -9.23 -21.26
N ILE A 428 17.32 -9.31 -20.22
CA ILE A 428 17.32 -10.42 -19.26
C ILE A 428 16.93 -11.73 -19.95
N LEU A 429 15.84 -11.74 -20.72
CA LEU A 429 15.34 -12.94 -21.38
C LEU A 429 16.24 -13.44 -22.52
N THR A 430 17.02 -12.54 -23.14
CA THR A 430 18.01 -12.91 -24.18
C THR A 430 19.40 -13.21 -23.61
N HIS A 431 19.53 -13.28 -22.28
CA HIS A 431 20.79 -13.55 -21.57
C HIS A 431 21.92 -12.52 -21.85
N ASP A 432 21.54 -11.26 -22.13
CA ASP A 432 22.48 -10.13 -22.28
C ASP A 432 22.75 -9.42 -20.94
N VAL A 433 22.17 -9.88 -19.85
CA VAL A 433 22.45 -9.48 -18.47
C VAL A 433 23.23 -10.60 -17.78
N HIS A 434 24.30 -10.24 -17.08
CA HIS A 434 25.24 -11.21 -16.51
C HIS A 434 25.35 -11.08 -14.97
N PRO A 435 25.75 -12.17 -14.27
CA PRO A 435 26.08 -12.10 -12.85
C PRO A 435 27.07 -10.97 -12.52
N GLY A 436 26.82 -10.22 -11.44
CA GLY A 436 27.63 -9.09 -11.03
C GLY A 436 27.22 -7.75 -11.65
N GLU A 437 26.11 -7.71 -12.36
CA GLU A 437 25.55 -6.48 -12.90
C GLU A 437 24.44 -5.88 -12.03
N ALA A 438 24.31 -4.56 -12.05
CA ALA A 438 23.17 -3.81 -11.54
C ALA A 438 22.34 -3.34 -12.75
N VAL A 439 21.16 -3.89 -12.93
CA VAL A 439 20.20 -3.45 -13.95
C VAL A 439 19.54 -2.18 -13.43
N LEU A 440 19.73 -1.06 -14.13
CA LEU A 440 19.09 0.21 -13.80
C LEU A 440 17.99 0.51 -14.81
N ILE A 441 16.75 0.62 -14.36
CA ILE A 441 15.62 1.06 -15.19
C ILE A 441 15.28 2.49 -14.77
N ARG A 442 15.30 3.41 -15.72
CA ARG A 442 15.17 4.84 -15.46
C ARG A 442 14.08 5.47 -16.34
N TYR A 443 13.62 6.66 -15.94
CA TYR A 443 12.45 7.36 -16.52
C TYR A 443 11.12 6.66 -16.23
N GLU A 444 11.08 5.83 -15.19
CA GLU A 444 9.87 5.15 -14.71
C GLU A 444 9.37 5.73 -13.37
N GLY A 445 9.89 6.90 -12.98
CA GLY A 445 9.39 7.65 -11.83
C GLY A 445 8.03 8.30 -12.07
N PRO A 446 7.48 9.02 -11.06
CA PRO A 446 6.19 9.71 -11.17
C PRO A 446 6.09 10.64 -12.37
N LYS A 447 7.13 11.43 -12.64
CA LYS A 447 7.18 12.37 -13.76
C LYS A 447 7.59 11.72 -15.08
N GLY A 448 8.35 10.61 -15.01
CA GLY A 448 8.80 9.87 -16.19
C GLY A 448 7.66 9.16 -16.90
N SER A 449 6.94 8.30 -16.19
CA SER A 449 5.92 7.41 -16.79
C SER A 449 4.66 7.20 -15.93
N GLY A 450 4.56 7.82 -14.75
CA GLY A 450 3.47 7.59 -13.81
C GLY A 450 3.80 6.55 -12.73
N MET A 451 5.07 6.14 -12.62
CA MET A 451 5.60 5.24 -11.61
C MET A 451 4.95 3.84 -11.61
N PRO A 452 5.02 3.09 -12.72
CA PRO A 452 4.45 1.74 -12.80
C PRO A 452 5.09 0.76 -11.80
N GLU A 453 4.37 -0.29 -11.45
CA GLU A 453 4.93 -1.45 -10.74
C GLU A 453 5.62 -2.40 -11.72
N MET A 454 6.94 -2.54 -11.63
CA MET A 454 7.73 -3.40 -12.51
C MET A 454 7.77 -4.83 -11.98
N PHE A 455 6.66 -5.55 -12.10
CA PHE A 455 6.54 -6.94 -11.64
C PHE A 455 7.26 -7.92 -12.58
N TYR A 456 7.06 -7.79 -13.90
CA TYR A 456 7.58 -8.74 -14.86
C TYR A 456 9.11 -8.75 -14.96
N THR A 457 9.77 -7.62 -14.74
CA THR A 457 11.23 -7.58 -14.64
C THR A 457 11.74 -8.42 -13.47
N THR A 458 11.06 -8.33 -12.31
CA THR A 458 11.44 -9.16 -11.15
C THR A 458 11.18 -10.65 -11.40
N GLU A 459 10.11 -11.01 -12.09
CA GLU A 459 9.83 -12.40 -12.49
C GLU A 459 10.84 -12.92 -13.50
N ALA A 460 11.23 -12.12 -14.50
CA ALA A 460 12.25 -12.48 -15.47
C ALA A 460 13.60 -12.80 -14.77
N ILE A 461 14.01 -11.99 -13.79
CA ILE A 461 15.21 -12.24 -12.99
C ILE A 461 15.05 -13.52 -12.15
N SER A 462 13.91 -13.66 -11.46
CA SER A 462 13.65 -14.81 -10.58
C SER A 462 13.55 -16.14 -11.33
N SER A 463 13.26 -16.08 -12.62
CA SER A 463 13.21 -17.26 -13.48
C SER A 463 14.60 -17.90 -13.75
N ASP A 464 15.68 -17.13 -13.60
CA ASP A 464 17.05 -17.63 -13.68
C ASP A 464 17.71 -17.63 -12.30
N PRO A 465 17.92 -18.82 -11.68
CA PRO A 465 18.52 -18.92 -10.34
C PRO A 465 19.92 -18.29 -10.23
N LYS A 466 20.67 -18.19 -11.33
CA LYS A 466 21.99 -17.56 -11.34
C LYS A 466 21.89 -16.03 -11.24
N LEU A 467 20.93 -15.45 -11.94
CA LEU A 467 20.68 -14.02 -11.89
C LEU A 467 20.04 -13.61 -10.57
N ALA A 468 19.06 -14.37 -10.07
CA ALA A 468 18.29 -14.07 -8.87
C ALA A 468 19.14 -13.79 -7.60
N SER A 469 20.35 -14.38 -7.52
CA SER A 469 21.28 -14.23 -6.39
C SER A 469 22.52 -13.39 -6.68
N SER A 470 22.66 -12.81 -7.88
CA SER A 470 23.92 -12.21 -8.32
C SER A 470 23.79 -10.83 -8.97
N ILE A 471 22.58 -10.37 -9.26
CA ILE A 471 22.31 -9.03 -9.81
C ILE A 471 21.43 -8.22 -8.88
N ALA A 472 21.47 -6.91 -9.01
CA ALA A 472 20.51 -6.00 -8.38
C ALA A 472 19.66 -5.30 -9.44
N LEU A 473 18.41 -5.02 -9.10
CA LEU A 473 17.51 -4.21 -9.92
C LEU A 473 17.27 -2.86 -9.22
N ILE A 474 17.55 -1.77 -9.92
CA ILE A 474 17.53 -0.41 -9.38
C ILE A 474 16.65 0.46 -10.29
N THR A 475 15.73 1.25 -9.74
CA THR A 475 14.84 2.08 -10.55
C THR A 475 14.37 3.33 -9.82
N ASP A 476 14.06 4.38 -10.58
CA ASP A 476 13.30 5.54 -10.10
C ASP A 476 11.77 5.29 -10.08
N GLY A 477 11.32 4.16 -10.65
CA GLY A 477 9.99 3.62 -10.50
C GLY A 477 9.80 2.83 -9.20
N ARG A 478 8.88 1.87 -9.19
CA ARG A 478 8.58 1.02 -8.03
C ARG A 478 8.39 -0.45 -8.42
N PHE A 479 8.39 -1.30 -7.41
CA PHE A 479 8.16 -2.73 -7.58
C PHE A 479 6.88 -3.17 -6.90
N SER A 480 6.31 -4.27 -7.38
CA SER A 480 5.20 -4.95 -6.72
C SER A 480 5.56 -5.39 -5.30
N GLY A 481 4.58 -5.39 -4.40
CA GLY A 481 4.73 -5.97 -3.06
C GLY A 481 5.09 -7.47 -3.06
N ALA A 482 4.95 -8.16 -4.19
CA ALA A 482 5.33 -9.55 -4.40
C ALA A 482 6.81 -9.76 -4.80
N SER A 483 7.54 -8.69 -5.15
CA SER A 483 8.92 -8.76 -5.63
C SER A 483 9.88 -9.35 -4.61
N ARG A 484 10.86 -10.12 -5.08
CA ARG A 484 11.93 -10.78 -4.30
C ARG A 484 13.30 -10.41 -4.85
N GLY A 485 14.34 -10.55 -4.02
CA GLY A 485 15.73 -10.26 -4.39
C GLY A 485 16.16 -8.82 -4.08
N PRO A 486 17.37 -8.41 -4.50
CA PRO A 486 17.91 -7.07 -4.27
C PRO A 486 17.29 -6.06 -5.23
N VAL A 487 16.02 -5.72 -4.99
CA VAL A 487 15.25 -4.73 -5.76
C VAL A 487 15.15 -3.41 -4.98
N ILE A 488 15.68 -2.33 -5.58
CA ILE A 488 15.78 -1.01 -5.01
C ILE A 488 14.98 -0.05 -5.88
N GLY A 489 13.87 0.46 -5.35
CA GLY A 489 12.99 1.40 -6.04
C GLY A 489 13.01 2.80 -5.46
N HIS A 490 12.16 3.68 -6.01
CA HIS A 490 11.97 5.05 -5.57
C HIS A 490 13.26 5.90 -5.59
N VAL A 491 14.23 5.55 -6.44
CA VAL A 491 15.48 6.32 -6.53
C VAL A 491 15.18 7.78 -6.82
N SER A 492 15.62 8.64 -5.92
CA SER A 492 15.31 10.07 -5.95
C SER A 492 16.56 10.93 -5.81
N PRO A 493 16.64 12.02 -6.60
CA PRO A 493 15.71 12.49 -7.64
C PRO A 493 15.61 11.55 -8.84
N GLU A 494 14.42 11.47 -9.46
CA GLU A 494 14.17 10.61 -10.63
C GLU A 494 14.91 11.07 -11.89
N ALA A 495 15.06 10.21 -12.88
CA ALA A 495 15.74 10.49 -14.13
C ALA A 495 15.07 11.63 -14.94
N ALA A 496 13.75 11.74 -14.90
CA ALA A 496 13.01 12.79 -15.58
C ALA A 496 13.35 14.20 -15.03
N ASP A 497 13.67 14.30 -13.73
CA ASP A 497 14.18 15.53 -13.10
C ASP A 497 15.72 15.68 -13.27
N GLY A 498 16.35 14.79 -14.03
CA GLY A 498 17.80 14.74 -14.20
C GLY A 498 18.53 14.24 -12.95
N GLY A 499 17.93 13.44 -12.10
CA GLY A 499 18.58 12.80 -10.97
C GLY A 499 19.84 12.02 -11.37
N PRO A 500 20.71 11.67 -10.42
CA PRO A 500 21.96 10.97 -10.73
C PRO A 500 21.76 9.67 -11.51
N ILE A 501 20.61 9.00 -11.34
CA ILE A 501 20.29 7.78 -12.09
C ILE A 501 20.25 8.03 -13.62
N ALA A 502 19.82 9.21 -14.07
CA ALA A 502 19.87 9.60 -15.47
C ALA A 502 21.29 9.74 -16.03
N LEU A 503 22.28 9.88 -15.15
CA LEU A 503 23.67 10.15 -15.49
C LEU A 503 24.54 8.88 -15.48
N VAL A 504 23.98 7.73 -15.08
CA VAL A 504 24.70 6.46 -15.07
C VAL A 504 24.96 6.00 -16.51
N GLU A 505 26.21 5.62 -16.77
CA GLU A 505 26.64 5.03 -18.04
C GLU A 505 26.94 3.53 -17.85
N ASP A 506 26.87 2.78 -18.94
CA ASP A 506 27.22 1.36 -18.94
C ASP A 506 28.62 1.12 -18.38
N GLY A 507 28.73 0.12 -17.49
CA GLY A 507 29.98 -0.22 -16.82
C GLY A 507 30.39 0.68 -15.65
N ASP A 508 29.58 1.66 -15.24
CA ASP A 508 29.80 2.36 -13.96
C ASP A 508 29.71 1.37 -12.79
N LEU A 509 30.39 1.67 -11.68
CA LEU A 509 30.34 0.82 -10.49
C LEU A 509 29.34 1.39 -9.48
N ILE A 510 28.38 0.57 -9.10
CA ILE A 510 27.34 0.89 -8.12
C ILE A 510 27.60 0.11 -6.84
N ARG A 511 27.80 0.83 -5.74
CA ARG A 511 27.88 0.24 -4.40
C ARG A 511 26.50 0.24 -3.77
N ILE A 512 26.10 -0.93 -3.28
CA ILE A 512 24.92 -1.16 -2.44
C ILE A 512 25.46 -1.61 -1.08
N ASP A 513 25.11 -0.92 -0.01
CA ASP A 513 25.36 -1.33 1.37
C ASP A 513 24.11 -1.08 2.20
N ILE A 514 23.30 -2.13 2.34
CA ILE A 514 22.01 -2.05 3.03
C ILE A 514 22.20 -1.79 4.54
N GLN A 515 23.27 -2.32 5.15
CA GLN A 515 23.52 -2.13 6.58
C GLN A 515 23.88 -0.67 6.89
N ASN A 516 24.74 -0.07 6.06
CA ASN A 516 25.15 1.32 6.19
C ASN A 516 24.23 2.30 5.48
N ARG A 517 23.13 1.80 4.85
CA ARG A 517 22.15 2.62 4.11
C ARG A 517 22.77 3.40 2.95
N GLU A 518 23.71 2.79 2.23
CA GLU A 518 24.40 3.42 1.11
C GLU A 518 23.91 2.88 -0.25
N LEU A 519 23.69 3.81 -1.20
CA LEU A 519 23.51 3.54 -2.63
C LEU A 519 24.30 4.58 -3.42
N ALA A 520 25.45 4.19 -3.94
CA ALA A 520 26.41 5.15 -4.49
C ALA A 520 27.03 4.70 -5.81
N ILE A 521 27.28 5.67 -6.69
CA ILE A 521 28.20 5.51 -7.82
C ILE A 521 29.61 5.66 -7.28
N VAL A 522 30.42 4.60 -7.37
CA VAL A 522 31.78 4.54 -6.80
C VAL A 522 32.85 4.32 -7.85
N GLY A 523 32.49 4.19 -9.12
CA GLY A 523 33.45 4.04 -10.20
C GLY A 523 32.85 4.35 -11.57
N ALA A 524 33.70 4.43 -12.57
CA ALA A 524 33.32 4.65 -13.96
C ALA A 524 34.07 3.69 -14.89
N LYS A 525 33.36 3.13 -15.89
CA LYS A 525 33.93 2.19 -16.89
C LYS A 525 34.64 0.98 -16.25
N GLY A 526 34.09 0.47 -15.15
CA GLY A 526 34.63 -0.69 -14.42
C GLY A 526 35.85 -0.39 -13.52
N VAL A 527 36.19 0.88 -13.30
CA VAL A 527 37.30 1.29 -12.44
C VAL A 527 36.78 2.09 -11.26
N GLU A 528 37.17 1.71 -10.04
CA GLU A 528 36.87 2.50 -8.84
C GLU A 528 37.57 3.86 -8.91
N GLU A 529 36.85 4.88 -8.43
CA GLU A 529 37.27 6.27 -8.47
C GLU A 529 37.16 6.92 -7.09
N THR A 530 37.93 7.98 -6.86
CA THR A 530 37.77 8.76 -5.62
C THR A 530 36.40 9.49 -5.62
N PRO A 531 35.82 9.79 -4.43
CA PRO A 531 34.58 10.58 -4.35
C PRO A 531 34.67 11.92 -5.11
N ALA A 532 35.80 12.62 -5.04
CA ALA A 532 36.01 13.86 -5.77
C ALA A 532 35.96 13.65 -7.30
N ARG A 533 36.54 12.54 -7.79
CA ARG A 533 36.49 12.20 -9.22
C ARG A 533 35.11 11.85 -9.68
N ILE A 534 34.33 11.08 -8.90
CA ILE A 534 32.94 10.78 -9.19
C ILE A 534 32.12 12.08 -9.30
N GLN A 535 32.29 13.01 -8.38
CA GLN A 535 31.63 14.32 -8.44
C GLN A 535 31.94 15.07 -9.75
N GLN A 536 33.20 15.07 -10.18
CA GLN A 536 33.59 15.69 -11.47
C GLN A 536 32.94 15.00 -12.67
N ILE A 537 32.89 13.66 -12.67
CA ILE A 537 32.28 12.86 -13.73
C ILE A 537 30.76 13.19 -13.80
N LEU A 538 30.07 13.15 -12.68
CA LEU A 538 28.63 13.45 -12.61
C LEU A 538 28.33 14.90 -13.01
N ALA A 539 29.15 15.87 -12.59
CA ALA A 539 29.00 17.27 -12.99
C ALA A 539 29.12 17.45 -14.52
N ARG A 540 30.09 16.77 -15.14
CA ARG A 540 30.26 16.80 -16.62
C ARG A 540 29.08 16.17 -17.33
N ARG A 541 28.61 14.99 -16.86
CA ARG A 541 27.46 14.30 -17.45
C ARG A 541 26.19 15.12 -17.26
N ARG A 542 26.00 15.76 -16.11
CA ARG A 542 24.89 16.68 -15.83
C ARG A 542 24.87 17.87 -16.79
N ALA A 543 26.02 18.47 -17.08
CA ALA A 543 26.13 19.57 -18.05
C ALA A 543 25.73 19.15 -19.48
N ALA A 544 25.94 17.90 -19.84
CA ALA A 544 25.56 17.31 -21.13
C ALA A 544 24.11 16.80 -21.18
N TRP A 545 23.53 16.46 -20.04
CA TRP A 545 22.17 15.94 -19.97
C TRP A 545 21.12 16.95 -20.44
N ARG A 546 20.08 16.48 -21.09
CA ARG A 546 18.93 17.29 -21.51
C ARG A 546 17.64 16.59 -21.12
N PRO A 547 16.60 17.33 -20.65
CA PRO A 547 15.29 16.78 -20.40
C PRO A 547 14.73 16.07 -21.64
N ARG A 548 14.10 14.92 -21.44
CA ARG A 548 13.37 14.24 -22.50
C ARG A 548 12.02 14.93 -22.77
N PRO A 549 11.50 14.85 -23.99
CA PRO A 549 10.12 15.24 -24.24
C PRO A 549 9.17 14.45 -23.30
N PRO A 550 8.08 15.07 -22.82
CA PRO A 550 7.08 14.37 -22.03
C PRO A 550 6.56 13.12 -22.74
N ARG A 551 6.51 11.98 -22.06
CA ARG A 551 5.95 10.73 -22.60
C ARG A 551 4.47 10.88 -22.95
N TYR A 552 3.72 11.65 -22.15
CA TYR A 552 2.29 11.88 -22.31
C TYR A 552 2.01 13.37 -22.60
N THR A 553 1.17 13.63 -23.61
CA THR A 553 0.81 15.00 -24.05
C THR A 553 -0.65 15.35 -23.76
N LYS A 554 -1.46 14.41 -23.26
CA LYS A 554 -2.89 14.59 -22.94
C LYS A 554 -3.36 13.56 -21.92
N GLY A 555 -4.53 13.81 -21.32
CA GLY A 555 -5.20 12.87 -20.40
C GLY A 555 -4.60 12.85 -18.99
N VAL A 556 -5.04 11.87 -18.21
CA VAL A 556 -4.71 11.74 -16.79
C VAL A 556 -3.21 11.64 -16.55
N LEU A 557 -2.49 10.82 -17.33
CA LEU A 557 -1.05 10.66 -17.16
C LEU A 557 -0.28 11.94 -17.49
N HIS A 558 -0.71 12.73 -18.49
CA HIS A 558 -0.10 14.04 -18.75
C HIS A 558 -0.27 14.98 -17.55
N PHE A 559 -1.48 14.99 -16.97
CA PHE A 559 -1.75 15.82 -15.81
C PHE A 559 -0.95 15.36 -14.60
N TYR A 560 -0.97 14.06 -14.28
CA TYR A 560 -0.25 13.48 -13.15
C TYR A 560 1.27 13.72 -13.27
N THR A 561 1.89 13.36 -14.39
CA THR A 561 3.36 13.44 -14.54
C THR A 561 3.90 14.87 -14.47
N ARG A 562 3.08 15.88 -14.72
CA ARG A 562 3.47 17.29 -14.59
C ARG A 562 3.41 17.82 -13.17
N HIS A 563 2.55 17.26 -12.33
CA HIS A 563 2.25 17.76 -10.99
C HIS A 563 2.74 16.84 -9.87
N ALA A 564 3.21 15.65 -10.20
CA ALA A 564 3.67 14.70 -9.21
C ALA A 564 4.91 15.19 -8.46
N VAL A 565 4.92 15.06 -7.15
CA VAL A 565 6.10 15.28 -6.30
C VAL A 565 6.99 14.05 -6.29
N SER A 566 8.19 14.19 -5.69
CA SER A 566 9.13 13.08 -5.50
C SER A 566 8.47 11.87 -4.83
N PRO A 567 8.82 10.63 -5.24
CA PRO A 567 8.33 9.42 -4.59
C PRO A 567 8.71 9.37 -3.09
N MET A 568 9.82 9.97 -2.67
CA MET A 568 10.19 10.06 -1.25
C MET A 568 9.27 10.97 -0.42
N ARG A 569 8.44 11.77 -1.08
CA ARG A 569 7.36 12.57 -0.49
C ARG A 569 5.97 11.95 -0.68
N GLY A 570 5.86 10.81 -1.38
CA GLY A 570 4.59 10.11 -1.61
C GLY A 570 4.06 10.15 -3.04
N GLY A 571 4.71 10.83 -3.98
CA GLY A 571 4.29 10.90 -5.40
C GLY A 571 2.87 11.43 -5.59
N TYR A 572 2.37 12.28 -4.69
CA TYR A 572 1.06 12.95 -4.86
C TYR A 572 1.18 14.15 -5.80
N MET A 573 0.03 14.73 -6.19
CA MET A 573 0.00 15.92 -7.04
C MET A 573 -0.05 17.21 -6.20
N GLU A 574 0.86 18.14 -6.50
CA GLU A 574 0.85 19.54 -6.07
C GLU A 574 0.39 20.49 -7.17
#